data_c31390a2dad45bfa4f1495528f55fdca
#
_entry.id   c31390a2dad45bfa4f1495528f55fdca
#
_cell.length_a   1.000
_cell.length_b   1.000
_cell.length_c   1.000
_cell.angle_alpha   90.00
_cell.angle_beta   90.00
_cell.angle_gamma   90.00
#
_symmetry.space_group_name_H-M   'P 1'
#
loop_
_entity.id
_entity.type
_entity.pdbx_description
1 polymer ?
#
loop_
_entity_poly.entity_id
_entity_poly.type
_entity_poly.pdbx_seq_one_letter_code
_entity_poly.pdbx_strand_id
1 'polypeptide(L)'
;MSPIITMQDISLRYHSINGETPAVSHLNLTVEHGEFISIVGPSGCGKSTILSILAGLLPPSEGTLEINGNTGYMLQKDHLLPWRTIRKNVQLGLEIQKKMNADNLSYIEFLLEQYGLGDFKEHYPWQLSGGMRQRAALIRTLATKPEILLLDEPFSALDYQTRLSVSDEIGSIIRKTGKTAILVTHDIGEAISLADRVIVLTKRPASVKTIFPIHLSIEKYSPLKAREAPEFKDYFNAIWKELDVHV
;
A
#
# COMPACT_ATOMS: atom_id res chain seq x y z
N MET A 1 0.77 -20.28 12.73
CA MET A 1 -0.38 -19.38 12.65
C MET A 1 -0.91 -19.47 11.24
N SER A 2 -2.22 -19.36 11.02
CA SER A 2 -2.77 -19.29 9.66
C SER A 2 -2.41 -17.94 9.01
N PRO A 3 -2.16 -17.88 7.70
CA PRO A 3 -1.90 -16.61 7.01
C PRO A 3 -3.09 -15.65 7.17
N ILE A 4 -2.81 -14.34 7.16
CA ILE A 4 -3.86 -13.31 7.25
C ILE A 4 -4.59 -13.13 5.91
N ILE A 5 -3.90 -13.40 4.79
CA ILE A 5 -4.47 -13.39 3.44
C ILE A 5 -4.07 -14.67 2.72
N THR A 6 -5.03 -15.31 2.07
CA THR A 6 -4.80 -16.44 1.17
C THR A 6 -5.57 -16.22 -0.13
N MET A 7 -4.86 -16.14 -1.23
CA MET A 7 -5.40 -16.11 -2.60
C MET A 7 -5.05 -17.43 -3.28
N GLN A 8 -6.06 -18.19 -3.69
CA GLN A 8 -5.88 -19.47 -4.38
C GLN A 8 -6.54 -19.42 -5.74
N ASP A 9 -5.72 -19.53 -6.77
CA ASP A 9 -6.14 -19.59 -8.19
C ASP A 9 -7.03 -18.42 -8.61
N ILE A 10 -6.73 -17.22 -8.10
CA ILE A 10 -7.54 -16.02 -8.34
C ILE A 10 -7.40 -15.59 -9.80
N SER A 11 -8.55 -15.51 -10.48
CA SER A 11 -8.66 -14.92 -11.82
C SER A 11 -9.73 -13.84 -11.83
N LEU A 12 -9.53 -12.78 -12.63
CA LEU A 12 -10.50 -11.72 -12.84
C LEU A 12 -10.50 -11.27 -14.30
N ARG A 13 -11.70 -11.21 -14.89
CA ARG A 13 -11.97 -10.69 -16.23
C ARG A 13 -12.92 -9.51 -16.13
N TYR A 14 -12.57 -8.42 -16.81
CA TYR A 14 -13.49 -7.31 -17.01
C TYR A 14 -14.37 -7.58 -18.23
N HIS A 15 -15.67 -7.41 -18.07
CA HIS A 15 -16.63 -7.50 -19.16
C HIS A 15 -16.94 -6.11 -19.72
N SER A 16 -16.87 -5.96 -21.01
CA SER A 16 -17.24 -4.75 -21.74
C SER A 16 -18.08 -5.09 -22.97
N ILE A 17 -18.67 -4.06 -23.58
CA ILE A 17 -19.43 -4.23 -24.84
C ILE A 17 -18.55 -4.85 -25.94
N ASN A 18 -17.23 -4.63 -25.88
CA ASN A 18 -16.26 -5.12 -26.88
C ASN A 18 -15.66 -6.49 -26.53
N GLY A 19 -16.18 -7.17 -25.49
CA GLY A 19 -15.70 -8.48 -25.05
C GLY A 19 -15.07 -8.52 -23.67
N GLU A 20 -14.45 -9.63 -23.34
CA GLU A 20 -13.79 -9.87 -22.06
C GLU A 20 -12.32 -9.49 -22.12
N THR A 21 -11.85 -8.92 -21.01
CA THR A 21 -10.45 -8.56 -20.87
C THR A 21 -9.90 -9.18 -19.59
N PRO A 22 -9.06 -10.23 -19.67
CA PRO A 22 -8.44 -10.82 -18.50
C PRO A 22 -7.45 -9.83 -17.88
N ALA A 23 -7.61 -9.57 -16.58
CA ALA A 23 -6.74 -8.66 -15.83
C ALA A 23 -5.80 -9.41 -14.88
N VAL A 24 -6.30 -10.46 -14.24
CA VAL A 24 -5.56 -11.37 -13.35
C VAL A 24 -5.85 -12.80 -13.76
N SER A 25 -4.86 -13.67 -13.73
CA SER A 25 -4.98 -15.07 -14.11
C SER A 25 -4.17 -15.98 -13.19
N HIS A 26 -4.85 -16.96 -12.58
CA HIS A 26 -4.26 -18.01 -11.75
C HIS A 26 -3.28 -17.49 -10.69
N LEU A 27 -3.64 -16.39 -10.03
CA LEU A 27 -2.78 -15.75 -9.03
C LEU A 27 -2.90 -16.48 -7.69
N ASN A 28 -1.75 -16.96 -7.20
CA ASN A 28 -1.61 -17.58 -5.89
C ASN A 28 -0.70 -16.73 -5.01
N LEU A 29 -1.17 -16.35 -3.83
CA LEU A 29 -0.43 -15.51 -2.89
C LEU A 29 -0.90 -15.77 -1.46
N THR A 30 0.05 -15.93 -0.55
CA THR A 30 -0.18 -15.95 0.89
C THR A 30 0.57 -14.81 1.55
N VAL A 31 -0.05 -14.18 2.57
CA VAL A 31 0.58 -13.11 3.37
C VAL A 31 0.43 -13.45 4.83
N GLU A 32 1.53 -13.37 5.57
CA GLU A 32 1.56 -13.66 7.00
C GLU A 32 1.18 -12.42 7.84
N HIS A 33 0.78 -12.64 9.09
CA HIS A 33 0.51 -11.55 10.03
C HIS A 33 1.75 -10.69 10.28
N GLY A 34 1.61 -9.37 10.15
CA GLY A 34 2.69 -8.41 10.36
C GLY A 34 3.69 -8.34 9.20
N GLU A 35 3.48 -9.08 8.13
CA GLU A 35 4.33 -9.06 6.96
C GLU A 35 4.08 -7.81 6.10
N PHE A 36 5.16 -7.21 5.61
CA PHE A 36 5.10 -6.14 4.62
C PHE A 36 5.53 -6.71 3.27
N ILE A 37 4.61 -6.81 2.32
CA ILE A 37 4.92 -7.22 0.95
C ILE A 37 4.80 -6.06 -0.03
N SER A 38 5.62 -6.05 -1.06
CA SER A 38 5.51 -5.13 -2.19
C SER A 38 5.21 -5.89 -3.48
N ILE A 39 4.30 -5.35 -4.28
CA ILE A 39 3.92 -5.89 -5.59
C ILE A 39 4.41 -4.91 -6.66
N VAL A 40 5.28 -5.39 -7.53
CA VAL A 40 5.81 -4.65 -8.67
C VAL A 40 5.46 -5.35 -9.98
N GLY A 41 5.38 -4.61 -11.06
CA GLY A 41 5.05 -5.17 -12.38
C GLY A 41 4.84 -4.08 -13.41
N PRO A 42 4.78 -4.42 -14.70
CA PRO A 42 4.61 -3.46 -15.79
C PRO A 42 3.35 -2.59 -15.61
N SER A 43 3.35 -1.41 -16.22
CA SER A 43 2.16 -0.54 -16.18
C SER A 43 0.97 -1.26 -16.82
N GLY A 44 -0.20 -1.16 -16.17
CA GLY A 44 -1.43 -1.79 -16.66
C GLY A 44 -1.49 -3.33 -16.53
N CYS A 45 -0.54 -3.99 -15.86
CA CYS A 45 -0.55 -5.45 -15.72
C CYS A 45 -1.70 -5.97 -14.83
N GLY A 46 -2.23 -5.19 -13.88
CA GLY A 46 -3.32 -5.62 -13.00
C GLY A 46 -3.07 -5.37 -11.50
N LYS A 47 -2.03 -4.63 -11.12
CA LYS A 47 -1.67 -4.36 -9.70
C LYS A 47 -2.83 -3.78 -8.88
N SER A 48 -3.43 -2.68 -9.34
CA SER A 48 -4.58 -2.05 -8.66
C SER A 48 -5.83 -2.93 -8.68
N THR A 49 -5.96 -3.83 -9.68
CA THR A 49 -7.02 -4.84 -9.71
C THR A 49 -6.85 -5.83 -8.55
N ILE A 50 -5.63 -6.30 -8.29
CA ILE A 50 -5.32 -7.18 -7.16
C ILE A 50 -5.67 -6.48 -5.84
N LEU A 51 -5.26 -5.20 -5.65
CA LEU A 51 -5.65 -4.45 -4.45
C LEU A 51 -7.17 -4.28 -4.32
N SER A 52 -7.87 -4.07 -5.43
CA SER A 52 -9.34 -3.94 -5.44
C SER A 52 -10.04 -5.24 -5.05
N ILE A 53 -9.48 -6.40 -5.44
CA ILE A 53 -9.95 -7.72 -5.01
C ILE A 53 -9.72 -7.87 -3.50
N LEU A 54 -8.53 -7.54 -3.00
CA LEU A 54 -8.18 -7.60 -1.57
C LEU A 54 -8.98 -6.62 -0.72
N ALA A 55 -9.38 -5.48 -1.28
CA ALA A 55 -10.25 -4.51 -0.62
C ALA A 55 -11.74 -4.92 -0.61
N GLY A 56 -12.10 -6.04 -1.26
CA GLY A 56 -13.49 -6.47 -1.43
C GLY A 56 -14.32 -5.58 -2.36
N LEU A 57 -13.67 -4.74 -3.17
CA LEU A 57 -14.34 -3.86 -4.15
C LEU A 57 -14.70 -4.60 -5.44
N LEU A 58 -13.95 -5.64 -5.78
CA LEU A 58 -14.17 -6.49 -6.94
C LEU A 58 -14.15 -7.96 -6.51
N PRO A 59 -15.22 -8.72 -6.74
CA PRO A 59 -15.17 -10.17 -6.54
C PRO A 59 -14.29 -10.80 -7.62
N PRO A 60 -13.46 -11.81 -7.31
CA PRO A 60 -12.76 -12.57 -8.32
C PRO A 60 -13.77 -13.30 -9.23
N SER A 61 -13.42 -13.52 -10.51
CA SER A 61 -14.23 -14.31 -11.42
C SER A 61 -14.09 -15.81 -11.13
N GLU A 62 -12.91 -16.24 -10.68
CA GLU A 62 -12.57 -17.62 -10.32
C GLU A 62 -11.57 -17.63 -9.16
N GLY A 63 -11.50 -18.76 -8.43
CA GLY A 63 -10.61 -18.95 -7.30
C GLY A 63 -11.23 -18.59 -5.95
N THR A 64 -10.46 -18.72 -4.90
CA THR A 64 -10.89 -18.43 -3.51
C THR A 64 -10.00 -17.39 -2.86
N LEU A 65 -10.64 -16.45 -2.15
CA LEU A 65 -9.99 -15.40 -1.37
C LEU A 65 -10.41 -15.53 0.09
N GLU A 66 -9.44 -15.69 0.97
CA GLU A 66 -9.64 -15.65 2.40
C GLU A 66 -8.87 -14.46 3.00
N ILE A 67 -9.55 -13.63 3.78
CA ILE A 67 -8.95 -12.48 4.49
C ILE A 67 -9.39 -12.54 5.94
N ASN A 68 -8.42 -12.71 6.84
CA ASN A 68 -8.62 -12.82 8.28
C ASN A 68 -8.27 -11.50 8.97
N GLY A 69 -9.10 -10.46 8.73
CA GLY A 69 -8.90 -9.13 9.32
C GLY A 69 -9.59 -8.04 8.52
N ASN A 70 -9.64 -6.84 9.11
CA ASN A 70 -10.19 -5.68 8.43
C ASN A 70 -9.12 -4.97 7.58
N THR A 71 -9.50 -4.56 6.38
CA THR A 71 -8.63 -3.87 5.43
C THR A 71 -8.81 -2.36 5.50
N GLY A 72 -7.70 -1.63 5.36
CA GLY A 72 -7.70 -0.19 5.09
C GLY A 72 -7.04 0.07 3.75
N TYR A 73 -7.74 0.71 2.83
CA TYR A 73 -7.26 0.95 1.47
C TYR A 73 -6.89 2.42 1.26
N MET A 74 -5.62 2.67 0.99
CA MET A 74 -5.10 3.96 0.55
C MET A 74 -4.93 3.95 -0.96
N LEU A 75 -5.73 4.74 -1.63
CA LEU A 75 -5.73 4.89 -3.09
C LEU A 75 -4.52 5.71 -3.58
N GLN A 76 -4.17 5.58 -4.84
CA GLN A 76 -3.04 6.26 -5.50
C GLN A 76 -3.05 7.78 -5.31
N LYS A 77 -4.22 8.41 -5.42
CA LYS A 77 -4.41 9.83 -5.08
C LYS A 77 -4.91 9.95 -3.65
N ASP A 78 -4.64 11.09 -3.01
CA ASP A 78 -5.06 11.34 -1.63
C ASP A 78 -6.58 11.30 -1.43
N HIS A 79 -7.36 11.64 -2.47
CA HIS A 79 -8.83 11.67 -2.44
C HIS A 79 -9.41 12.34 -1.19
N LEU A 80 -8.72 13.36 -0.69
CA LEU A 80 -9.27 14.18 0.39
C LEU A 80 -10.43 15.00 -0.15
N LEU A 81 -11.50 15.09 0.64
CA LEU A 81 -12.68 15.88 0.28
C LEU A 81 -12.34 17.37 0.40
N PRO A 82 -12.31 18.14 -0.70
CA PRO A 82 -11.80 19.51 -0.69
C PRO A 82 -12.64 20.48 0.16
N TRP A 83 -13.90 20.18 0.43
CA TRP A 83 -14.80 20.98 1.27
C TRP A 83 -14.75 20.63 2.76
N ARG A 84 -13.88 19.68 3.15
CA ARG A 84 -13.67 19.27 4.55
C ARG A 84 -12.30 19.68 5.03
N THR A 85 -12.18 20.06 6.30
CA THR A 85 -10.87 20.23 6.93
C THR A 85 -10.11 18.91 7.00
N ILE A 86 -8.81 18.95 7.27
CA ILE A 86 -7.97 17.74 7.42
C ILE A 86 -8.52 16.85 8.53
N ARG A 87 -8.85 17.42 9.70
CA ARG A 87 -9.48 16.68 10.80
C ARG A 87 -10.74 15.95 10.33
N LYS A 88 -11.66 16.62 9.64
CA LYS A 88 -12.91 16.02 9.14
C LYS A 88 -12.65 14.98 8.05
N ASN A 89 -11.62 15.15 7.24
CA ASN A 89 -11.21 14.13 6.27
C ASN A 89 -10.73 12.85 6.97
N VAL A 90 -9.89 13.00 7.99
CA VAL A 90 -9.36 11.86 8.75
C VAL A 90 -10.46 11.12 9.52
N GLN A 91 -11.45 11.84 10.02
CA GLN A 91 -12.59 11.28 10.75
C GLN A 91 -13.59 10.54 9.86
N LEU A 92 -13.54 10.71 8.53
CA LEU A 92 -14.55 10.24 7.60
C LEU A 92 -14.87 8.73 7.75
N GLY A 93 -13.85 7.89 7.86
CA GLY A 93 -14.05 6.45 8.01
C GLY A 93 -14.79 6.07 9.29
N LEU A 94 -14.49 6.77 10.40
CA LEU A 94 -15.17 6.56 11.67
C LEU A 94 -16.61 7.11 11.66
N GLU A 95 -16.86 8.22 10.97
CA GLU A 95 -18.21 8.75 10.76
C GLU A 95 -19.10 7.72 10.04
N ILE A 96 -18.59 7.16 8.91
CA ILE A 96 -19.31 6.15 8.12
C ILE A 96 -19.59 4.90 8.95
N GLN A 97 -18.60 4.46 9.74
CA GLN A 97 -18.73 3.28 10.61
C GLN A 97 -19.54 3.55 11.89
N LYS A 98 -19.98 4.80 12.13
CA LYS A 98 -20.65 5.23 13.37
C LYS A 98 -19.83 4.94 14.63
N LYS A 99 -18.50 5.07 14.55
CA LYS A 99 -17.54 4.81 15.64
C LYS A 99 -16.88 6.09 16.16
N MET A 100 -17.57 7.22 16.13
CA MET A 100 -17.11 8.53 16.63
C MET A 100 -17.26 8.59 18.16
N ASN A 101 -16.40 7.88 18.88
CA ASN A 101 -16.30 7.91 20.34
C ASN A 101 -15.05 8.66 20.80
N ALA A 102 -14.95 8.96 22.10
CA ALA A 102 -13.85 9.74 22.67
C ALA A 102 -12.48 9.10 22.43
N ASP A 103 -12.36 7.76 22.54
CA ASP A 103 -11.10 7.04 22.35
C ASP A 103 -10.60 7.13 20.91
N ASN A 104 -11.51 6.97 19.94
CA ASN A 104 -11.17 7.06 18.53
C ASN A 104 -10.83 8.50 18.12
N LEU A 105 -11.51 9.49 18.68
CA LEU A 105 -11.17 10.90 18.44
C LEU A 105 -9.79 11.25 19.04
N SER A 106 -9.50 10.80 20.26
CA SER A 106 -8.19 10.97 20.88
C SER A 106 -7.09 10.28 20.07
N TYR A 107 -7.37 9.11 19.51
CA TYR A 107 -6.43 8.42 18.63
C TYR A 107 -6.16 9.20 17.33
N ILE A 108 -7.18 9.82 16.73
CA ILE A 108 -7.00 10.70 15.57
C ILE A 108 -6.12 11.91 15.91
N GLU A 109 -6.39 12.58 17.03
CA GLU A 109 -5.53 13.72 17.47
C GLU A 109 -4.09 13.27 17.67
N PHE A 110 -3.87 12.13 18.33
CA PHE A 110 -2.54 11.53 18.46
C PHE A 110 -1.88 11.29 17.11
N LEU A 111 -2.60 10.70 16.13
CA LEU A 111 -2.05 10.49 14.80
C LEU A 111 -1.71 11.80 14.09
N LEU A 112 -2.59 12.82 14.15
CA LEU A 112 -2.34 14.12 13.53
C LEU A 112 -1.07 14.78 14.10
N GLU A 113 -0.89 14.74 15.41
CA GLU A 113 0.33 15.28 16.08
C GLU A 113 1.56 14.47 15.69
N GLN A 114 1.49 13.14 15.78
CA GLN A 114 2.61 12.24 15.48
C GLN A 114 3.11 12.36 14.04
N TYR A 115 2.20 12.65 13.09
CA TYR A 115 2.53 12.78 11.67
C TYR A 115 2.75 14.24 11.22
N GLY A 116 2.91 15.16 12.18
CA GLY A 116 3.22 16.57 11.91
C GLY A 116 2.09 17.34 11.22
N LEU A 117 0.85 16.96 11.47
CA LEU A 117 -0.34 17.64 10.94
C LEU A 117 -1.18 18.31 12.04
N GLY A 118 -0.71 18.34 13.29
CA GLY A 118 -1.43 18.95 14.42
C GLY A 118 -1.83 20.39 14.17
N ASP A 119 -0.91 21.24 13.72
CA ASP A 119 -1.18 22.65 13.41
C ASP A 119 -2.04 22.84 12.16
N PHE A 120 -2.17 21.82 11.31
CA PHE A 120 -2.88 21.88 10.04
C PHE A 120 -4.26 21.20 10.07
N LYS A 121 -4.71 20.71 11.21
CA LYS A 121 -5.94 19.94 11.34
C LYS A 121 -7.21 20.69 10.94
N GLU A 122 -7.22 22.02 11.09
CA GLU A 122 -8.34 22.86 10.67
C GLU A 122 -8.18 23.45 9.25
N HIS A 123 -7.04 23.16 8.59
CA HIS A 123 -6.82 23.56 7.20
C HIS A 123 -7.57 22.66 6.23
N TYR A 124 -7.73 23.16 5.01
CA TYR A 124 -8.31 22.41 3.91
C TYR A 124 -7.24 21.79 3.01
N PRO A 125 -7.55 20.73 2.24
CA PRO A 125 -6.55 20.02 1.42
C PRO A 125 -5.73 20.91 0.48
N TRP A 126 -6.31 21.95 -0.11
CA TRP A 126 -5.60 22.86 -1.02
C TRP A 126 -4.57 23.75 -0.33
N GLN A 127 -4.59 23.85 0.98
CA GLN A 127 -3.62 24.63 1.79
C GLN A 127 -2.39 23.80 2.15
N LEU A 128 -2.37 22.50 1.84
CA LEU A 128 -1.33 21.55 2.20
C LEU A 128 -0.42 21.22 1.01
N SER A 129 0.85 20.92 1.30
CA SER A 129 1.76 20.33 0.33
C SER A 129 1.31 18.92 -0.09
N GLY A 130 1.85 18.39 -1.21
CA GLY A 130 1.56 17.02 -1.65
C GLY A 130 1.87 15.97 -0.57
N GLY A 131 3.03 16.05 0.07
CA GLY A 131 3.41 15.14 1.14
C GLY A 131 2.50 15.23 2.37
N MET A 132 2.06 16.44 2.74
CA MET A 132 1.10 16.62 3.84
C MET A 132 -0.25 15.99 3.50
N ARG A 133 -0.74 16.13 2.26
CA ARG A 133 -1.98 15.46 1.83
C ARG A 133 -1.86 13.95 1.85
N GLN A 134 -0.71 13.39 1.42
CA GLN A 134 -0.48 11.94 1.48
C GLN A 134 -0.47 11.43 2.94
N ARG A 135 0.19 12.16 3.86
CA ARG A 135 0.13 11.84 5.29
C ARG A 135 -1.31 11.89 5.83
N ALA A 136 -2.10 12.90 5.46
CA ALA A 136 -3.51 12.99 5.87
C ALA A 136 -4.33 11.80 5.33
N ALA A 137 -4.11 11.36 4.08
CA ALA A 137 -4.76 10.19 3.50
C ALA A 137 -4.36 8.90 4.24
N LEU A 138 -3.09 8.75 4.61
CA LEU A 138 -2.64 7.63 5.43
C LEU A 138 -3.31 7.64 6.82
N ILE A 139 -3.30 8.80 7.51
CA ILE A 139 -3.96 8.93 8.82
C ILE A 139 -5.45 8.58 8.72
N ARG A 140 -6.15 9.02 7.67
CA ARG A 140 -7.55 8.64 7.41
C ARG A 140 -7.72 7.13 7.34
N THR A 141 -6.79 6.44 6.68
CA THR A 141 -6.81 4.98 6.58
C THR A 141 -6.51 4.33 7.93
N LEU A 142 -5.49 4.82 8.65
CA LEU A 142 -5.09 4.30 9.97
C LEU A 142 -6.13 4.57 11.07
N ALA A 143 -6.91 5.65 10.95
CA ALA A 143 -7.94 6.03 11.93
C ALA A 143 -8.98 4.93 12.15
N THR A 144 -9.25 4.11 11.14
CA THR A 144 -10.16 2.96 11.24
C THR A 144 -9.53 1.74 11.91
N LYS A 145 -8.26 1.83 12.32
CA LYS A 145 -7.47 0.76 12.96
C LYS A 145 -7.47 -0.55 12.17
N PRO A 146 -7.15 -0.52 10.86
CA PRO A 146 -7.12 -1.75 10.07
C PRO A 146 -5.99 -2.68 10.53
N GLU A 147 -6.17 -3.99 10.32
CA GLU A 147 -5.14 -5.01 10.52
C GLU A 147 -4.26 -5.15 9.28
N ILE A 148 -4.86 -4.90 8.11
CA ILE A 148 -4.22 -5.00 6.80
C ILE A 148 -4.28 -3.64 6.11
N LEU A 149 -3.11 -3.12 5.69
CA LEU A 149 -2.99 -1.89 4.91
C LEU A 149 -2.75 -2.24 3.44
N LEU A 150 -3.62 -1.75 2.57
CA LEU A 150 -3.50 -1.83 1.12
C LEU A 150 -3.10 -0.45 0.60
N LEU A 151 -1.92 -0.35 -0.02
CA LEU A 151 -1.31 0.92 -0.44
C LEU A 151 -1.08 0.90 -1.96
N ASP A 152 -1.86 1.69 -2.70
CA ASP A 152 -1.77 1.77 -4.16
C ASP A 152 -0.94 2.98 -4.57
N GLU A 153 0.32 2.78 -4.92
CA GLU A 153 1.27 3.81 -5.34
C GLU A 153 1.25 5.08 -4.46
N PRO A 154 1.32 4.95 -3.12
CA PRO A 154 1.03 6.04 -2.20
C PRO A 154 1.98 7.24 -2.32
N PHE A 155 3.12 7.08 -2.97
CA PHE A 155 4.15 8.10 -3.07
C PHE A 155 4.37 8.64 -4.49
N SER A 156 3.61 8.15 -5.48
CA SER A 156 3.85 8.45 -6.91
C SER A 156 3.69 9.92 -7.29
N ALA A 157 2.87 10.68 -6.55
CA ALA A 157 2.62 12.10 -6.80
C ALA A 157 3.64 13.05 -6.12
N LEU A 158 4.66 12.51 -5.44
CA LEU A 158 5.65 13.29 -4.70
C LEU A 158 6.94 13.46 -5.51
N ASP A 159 7.62 14.60 -5.34
CA ASP A 159 8.99 14.77 -5.81
C ASP A 159 9.93 13.79 -5.09
N TYR A 160 11.11 13.56 -5.66
CA TYR A 160 12.02 12.52 -5.20
C TYR A 160 12.42 12.65 -3.72
N GLN A 161 12.77 13.88 -3.26
CA GLN A 161 13.22 14.09 -1.88
C GLN A 161 12.07 13.91 -0.88
N THR A 162 10.92 14.51 -1.16
CA THR A 162 9.71 14.34 -0.36
C THR A 162 9.28 12.88 -0.31
N ARG A 163 9.38 12.16 -1.43
CA ARG A 163 9.06 10.72 -1.53
C ARG A 163 9.93 9.89 -0.58
N LEU A 164 11.24 10.11 -0.58
CA LEU A 164 12.16 9.40 0.32
C LEU A 164 11.82 9.64 1.79
N SER A 165 11.61 10.90 2.18
CA SER A 165 11.26 11.24 3.57
C SER A 165 9.92 10.63 3.99
N VAL A 166 8.88 10.80 3.17
CA VAL A 166 7.53 10.29 3.49
C VAL A 166 7.49 8.77 3.50
N SER A 167 8.17 8.09 2.57
CA SER A 167 8.24 6.63 2.56
C SER A 167 8.99 6.08 3.78
N ASP A 168 10.07 6.75 4.22
CA ASP A 168 10.80 6.39 5.44
C ASP A 168 9.92 6.51 6.69
N GLU A 169 9.23 7.63 6.84
CA GLU A 169 8.29 7.86 7.95
C GLU A 169 7.18 6.81 7.96
N ILE A 170 6.49 6.63 6.84
CA ILE A 170 5.34 5.72 6.71
C ILE A 170 5.77 4.26 6.91
N GLY A 171 6.85 3.82 6.27
CA GLY A 171 7.37 2.48 6.43
C GLY A 171 7.77 2.18 7.88
N SER A 172 8.46 3.12 8.53
CA SER A 172 8.84 3.01 9.94
C SER A 172 7.63 2.88 10.87
N ILE A 173 6.54 3.60 10.57
CA ILE A 173 5.31 3.55 11.36
C ILE A 173 4.59 2.22 11.19
N ILE A 174 4.41 1.76 9.95
CA ILE A 174 3.74 0.49 9.66
C ILE A 174 4.46 -0.64 10.39
N ARG A 175 5.79 -0.69 10.30
CA ARG A 175 6.59 -1.72 11.00
C ARG A 175 6.47 -1.64 12.53
N LYS A 176 6.55 -0.44 13.11
CA LYS A 176 6.39 -0.24 14.57
C LYS A 176 5.03 -0.69 15.09
N THR A 177 3.99 -0.57 14.28
CA THR A 177 2.62 -0.98 14.66
C THR A 177 2.35 -2.46 14.44
N GLY A 178 3.29 -3.22 13.84
CA GLY A 178 3.14 -4.65 13.54
C GLY A 178 1.97 -4.97 12.59
N LYS A 179 1.54 -4.00 11.79
CA LYS A 179 0.46 -4.20 10.82
C LYS A 179 0.95 -4.92 9.58
N THR A 180 0.08 -5.75 9.01
CA THR A 180 0.31 -6.31 7.68
C THR A 180 0.13 -5.24 6.63
N ALA A 181 1.03 -5.17 5.65
CA ALA A 181 0.94 -4.18 4.57
C ALA A 181 1.20 -4.80 3.20
N ILE A 182 0.43 -4.35 2.22
CA ILE A 182 0.61 -4.66 0.81
C ILE A 182 0.78 -3.35 0.06
N LEU A 183 1.97 -3.14 -0.48
CA LEU A 183 2.33 -1.96 -1.27
C LEU A 183 2.36 -2.32 -2.75
N VAL A 184 1.59 -1.63 -3.55
CA VAL A 184 1.77 -1.60 -5.00
C VAL A 184 2.60 -0.38 -5.35
N THR A 185 3.68 -0.58 -6.07
CA THR A 185 4.54 0.51 -6.55
C THR A 185 5.20 0.15 -7.89
N HIS A 186 5.59 1.16 -8.65
CA HIS A 186 6.46 1.01 -9.82
C HIS A 186 7.93 1.35 -9.50
N ASP A 187 8.24 1.81 -8.29
CA ASP A 187 9.60 2.10 -7.82
C ASP A 187 10.19 0.87 -7.11
N ILE A 188 11.19 0.24 -7.77
CA ILE A 188 11.89 -0.93 -7.24
C ILE A 188 12.59 -0.59 -5.92
N GLY A 189 13.13 0.63 -5.82
CA GLY A 189 13.81 1.07 -4.61
C GLY A 189 12.87 1.19 -3.41
N GLU A 190 11.64 1.66 -3.61
CA GLU A 190 10.60 1.63 -2.58
C GLU A 190 10.25 0.19 -2.19
N ALA A 191 10.03 -0.68 -3.17
CA ALA A 191 9.66 -2.06 -2.94
C ALA A 191 10.69 -2.78 -2.07
N ILE A 192 11.99 -2.66 -2.38
CA ILE A 192 13.08 -3.29 -1.61
C ILE A 192 13.22 -2.64 -0.22
N SER A 193 13.10 -1.30 -0.15
CA SER A 193 13.32 -0.57 1.11
C SER A 193 12.24 -0.82 2.15
N LEU A 194 11.03 -1.20 1.74
CA LEU A 194 9.87 -1.29 2.62
C LEU A 194 9.48 -2.74 2.94
N ALA A 195 9.69 -3.69 2.02
CA ALA A 195 9.08 -4.99 2.08
C ALA A 195 9.99 -6.08 2.68
N ASP A 196 9.35 -7.10 3.24
CA ASP A 196 9.98 -8.38 3.60
C ASP A 196 10.07 -9.31 2.38
N ARG A 197 9.11 -9.16 1.43
CA ARG A 197 9.12 -9.83 0.12
C ARG A 197 8.66 -8.89 -0.98
N VAL A 198 9.32 -8.97 -2.12
CA VAL A 198 8.90 -8.29 -3.36
C VAL A 198 8.34 -9.34 -4.32
N ILE A 199 7.12 -9.12 -4.76
CA ILE A 199 6.39 -9.96 -5.70
C ILE A 199 6.42 -9.29 -7.07
N VAL A 200 7.04 -9.94 -8.04
CA VAL A 200 7.10 -9.48 -9.43
C VAL A 200 5.97 -10.13 -10.22
N LEU A 201 5.16 -9.30 -10.87
CA LEU A 201 4.07 -9.76 -11.73
C LEU A 201 4.48 -9.83 -13.20
N THR A 202 3.80 -10.73 -13.93
CA THR A 202 3.86 -10.80 -15.40
C THR A 202 3.20 -9.58 -16.05
N LYS A 203 3.39 -9.44 -17.39
CA LYS A 203 2.50 -8.62 -18.21
C LYS A 203 1.06 -9.16 -18.10
N ARG A 204 0.09 -8.31 -18.46
CA ARG A 204 -1.33 -8.65 -18.43
C ARG A 204 -1.67 -9.90 -19.27
N PRO A 205 -2.46 -10.84 -18.76
CA PRO A 205 -3.05 -10.88 -17.41
C PRO A 205 -2.00 -11.13 -16.32
N ALA A 206 -2.17 -10.44 -15.17
CA ALA A 206 -1.23 -10.53 -14.06
C ALA A 206 -1.23 -11.93 -13.44
N SER A 207 -0.06 -12.50 -13.29
CA SER A 207 0.23 -13.66 -12.46
C SER A 207 1.53 -13.42 -11.70
N VAL A 208 1.81 -14.20 -10.67
CA VAL A 208 3.10 -14.12 -9.97
C VAL A 208 4.19 -14.69 -10.88
N LYS A 209 5.16 -13.85 -11.27
CA LYS A 209 6.33 -14.25 -12.05
C LYS A 209 7.42 -14.83 -11.16
N THR A 210 7.75 -14.10 -10.09
CA THR A 210 8.74 -14.52 -9.10
C THR A 210 8.54 -13.75 -7.79
N ILE A 211 9.10 -14.27 -6.70
CA ILE A 211 9.05 -13.67 -5.37
C ILE A 211 10.49 -13.58 -4.85
N PHE A 212 10.88 -12.39 -4.42
CA PHE A 212 12.17 -12.13 -3.79
C PHE A 212 11.97 -11.91 -2.30
N PRO A 213 12.42 -12.81 -1.42
CA PRO A 213 12.58 -12.50 0.02
C PRO A 213 13.70 -11.48 0.17
N ILE A 214 13.45 -10.42 0.93
CA ILE A 214 14.38 -9.30 1.08
C ILE A 214 15.07 -9.41 2.45
N HIS A 215 16.37 -9.57 2.43
CA HIS A 215 17.21 -9.61 3.63
C HIS A 215 18.35 -8.59 3.46
N LEU A 216 18.30 -7.52 4.25
CA LEU A 216 19.26 -6.43 4.19
C LEU A 216 20.08 -6.39 5.49
N SER A 217 21.40 -6.32 5.38
CA SER A 217 22.33 -6.25 6.51
C SER A 217 22.39 -4.82 7.07
N ILE A 218 21.36 -4.44 7.87
CA ILE A 218 21.25 -3.13 8.51
C ILE A 218 21.00 -3.29 10.01
N GLU A 219 21.77 -2.56 10.84
CA GLU A 219 21.64 -2.64 12.30
C GLU A 219 20.30 -2.10 12.84
N LYS A 220 19.85 -0.97 12.29
CA LYS A 220 18.61 -0.33 12.66
C LYS A 220 17.82 -0.03 11.40
N TYR A 221 16.75 -0.78 11.23
CA TYR A 221 15.92 -0.65 10.03
C TYR A 221 15.30 0.75 9.90
N SER A 222 15.51 1.35 8.75
CA SER A 222 14.68 2.39 8.16
C SER A 222 14.72 2.24 6.64
N PRO A 223 13.66 2.63 5.92
CA PRO A 223 13.64 2.56 4.45
C PRO A 223 14.78 3.35 3.79
N LEU A 224 15.23 4.45 4.39
CA LEU A 224 16.38 5.21 3.91
C LEU A 224 17.68 4.41 4.05
N LYS A 225 17.92 3.84 5.23
CA LYS A 225 19.11 2.99 5.49
C LYS A 225 19.10 1.70 4.69
N ALA A 226 17.93 1.16 4.39
CA ALA A 226 17.80 -0.02 3.54
C ALA A 226 18.48 0.18 2.17
N ARG A 227 18.44 1.41 1.63
CA ARG A 227 19.07 1.75 0.35
C ARG A 227 20.60 1.79 0.40
N GLU A 228 21.19 1.86 1.59
CA GLU A 228 22.64 1.85 1.82
C GLU A 228 23.18 0.44 2.05
N ALA A 229 22.29 -0.55 2.22
CA ALA A 229 22.69 -1.94 2.45
C ALA A 229 23.45 -2.50 1.22
N PRO A 230 24.52 -3.30 1.44
CA PRO A 230 25.31 -3.88 0.36
C PRO A 230 24.47 -4.69 -0.64
N GLU A 231 23.49 -5.44 -0.12
CA GLU A 231 22.62 -6.32 -0.90
C GLU A 231 21.58 -5.56 -1.74
N PHE A 232 21.33 -4.29 -1.44
CA PHE A 232 20.27 -3.49 -2.10
C PHE A 232 20.44 -3.47 -3.62
N LYS A 233 21.69 -3.25 -4.09
CA LYS A 233 22.00 -3.17 -5.53
C LYS A 233 21.73 -4.50 -6.24
N ASP A 234 22.03 -5.62 -5.58
CA ASP A 234 21.85 -6.94 -6.16
C ASP A 234 20.35 -7.26 -6.31
N TYR A 235 19.54 -6.98 -5.28
CA TYR A 235 18.09 -7.09 -5.37
C TYR A 235 17.52 -6.16 -6.45
N PHE A 236 17.99 -4.92 -6.51
CA PHE A 236 17.53 -3.97 -7.52
C PHE A 236 17.77 -4.50 -8.94
N ASN A 237 18.98 -4.97 -9.23
CA ASN A 237 19.34 -5.51 -10.53
C ASN A 237 18.56 -6.79 -10.87
N ALA A 238 18.35 -7.68 -9.90
CA ALA A 238 17.60 -8.90 -10.09
C ALA A 238 16.12 -8.61 -10.40
N ILE A 239 15.48 -7.75 -9.63
CA ILE A 239 14.08 -7.36 -9.84
C ILE A 239 13.92 -6.59 -11.16
N TRP A 240 14.85 -5.66 -11.47
CA TRP A 240 14.85 -4.94 -12.74
C TRP A 240 14.87 -5.89 -13.94
N LYS A 241 15.72 -6.92 -13.90
CA LYS A 241 15.83 -7.92 -14.96
C LYS A 241 14.53 -8.71 -15.12
N GLU A 242 13.83 -9.02 -14.01
CA GLU A 242 12.56 -9.75 -14.04
C GLU A 242 11.39 -8.91 -14.55
N LEU A 243 11.43 -7.59 -14.38
CA LEU A 243 10.41 -6.68 -14.91
C LEU A 243 10.44 -6.58 -16.44
N ASP A 244 11.47 -7.17 -17.08
CA ASP A 244 11.56 -7.33 -18.52
C ASP A 244 11.41 -5.99 -19.26
N VAL A 245 12.23 -5.04 -18.84
CA VAL A 245 12.39 -3.79 -19.58
C VAL A 245 13.23 -4.11 -20.81
N HIS A 246 12.63 -4.76 -21.80
CA HIS A 246 13.20 -4.78 -23.13
C HIS A 246 13.10 -3.35 -23.69
N VAL A 247 14.25 -2.70 -23.76
CA VAL A 247 14.48 -1.53 -24.61
C VAL A 247 14.36 -1.96 -26.06
#